data_2fcaa1902c1e4ed23c4e51b8edff4f1f
#
_entry.id   2fcaa1902c1e4ed23c4e51b8edff4f1f
#
_cell.length_a   1.000
_cell.length_b   1.000
_cell.length_c   1.000
_cell.angle_alpha   90.00
_cell.angle_beta   90.00
_cell.angle_gamma   90.00
#
_symmetry.space_group_name_H-M   'P 1'
#
loop_
_entity.id
_entity.type
_entity.pdbx_description
1 polymer ?
#
loop_
_entity_poly.entity_id
_entity_poly.type
_entity_poly.pdbx_seq_one_letter_code
_entity_poly.pdbx_strand_id
1 'polypeptide(L)'
;LDEPGPGLPRHDLLALIPYRQIAERGFEALDDGTPLLALKVLEQELLPLEQALALLPNQALELSEEAFDLDDEAYAEVVGRVIADEIGRGEGANFVIKRRFQARIDGYATASALSFFRQLLLREKGAYWTFIVHTGERTLVGASPERHISVRDGLAVMNPISGTYRYPPAGPNLAEVMEFLDNR
;
A
#
# COMPACT_ATOMS: atom_id res chain seq x y z
N LEU A 1 8.25 23.41 2.51
CA LEU A 1 7.91 23.67 3.91
C LEU A 1 9.07 24.47 4.50
N ASP A 2 8.83 25.71 4.85
CA ASP A 2 9.83 26.53 5.52
C ASP A 2 10.16 25.92 6.89
N GLU A 3 11.42 25.99 7.29
CA GLU A 3 11.80 25.56 8.62
C GLU A 3 11.02 26.36 9.67
N PRO A 4 10.45 25.73 10.69
CA PRO A 4 9.77 26.47 11.74
C PRO A 4 10.77 27.39 12.43
N GLY A 5 10.38 28.65 12.62
CA GLY A 5 11.19 29.63 13.33
C GLY A 5 11.58 29.14 14.74
N PRO A 6 12.66 29.68 15.32
CA PRO A 6 13.11 29.28 16.63
C PRO A 6 12.02 29.48 17.69
N GLY A 7 11.73 28.41 18.45
CA GLY A 7 10.73 28.41 19.52
C GLY A 7 9.33 27.89 19.17
N LEU A 8 9.04 27.56 17.90
CA LEU A 8 7.80 26.88 17.54
C LEU A 8 7.91 25.37 17.79
N PRO A 9 6.85 24.75 18.35
CA PRO A 9 6.86 23.29 18.56
C PRO A 9 6.93 22.58 17.21
N ARG A 10 7.86 21.62 17.09
CA ARG A 10 7.91 20.71 15.96
C ARG A 10 6.87 19.62 16.16
N HIS A 11 6.16 19.29 15.10
CA HIS A 11 5.18 18.20 15.09
C HIS A 11 5.54 17.24 13.96
N ASP A 12 5.32 15.97 14.21
CA ASP A 12 5.36 14.97 13.15
C ASP A 12 4.18 15.20 12.20
N LEU A 13 4.40 14.92 10.93
CA LEU A 13 3.39 15.03 9.87
C LEU A 13 3.17 13.66 9.25
N LEU A 14 1.92 13.30 9.07
CA LEU A 14 1.50 12.23 8.17
C LEU A 14 0.96 12.87 6.90
N ALA A 15 1.59 12.61 5.76
CA ALA A 15 1.17 13.14 4.47
C ALA A 15 0.62 12.02 3.57
N LEU A 16 -0.53 12.30 2.94
CA LEU A 16 -1.08 11.50 1.84
C LEU A 16 -0.85 12.27 0.55
N ILE A 17 0.13 11.81 -0.22
CA ILE A 17 0.59 12.50 -1.43
C ILE A 17 -0.02 11.79 -2.64
N PRO A 18 -0.91 12.46 -3.42
CA PRO A 18 -1.47 11.87 -4.62
C PRO A 18 -0.41 11.74 -5.72
N TYR A 19 -0.54 10.70 -6.56
CA TYR A 19 0.42 10.47 -7.63
C TYR A 19 0.54 11.64 -8.60
N ARG A 20 -0.56 12.38 -8.87
CA ARG A 20 -0.54 13.56 -9.72
C ARG A 20 0.47 14.64 -9.31
N GLN A 21 0.93 14.62 -8.05
CA GLN A 21 1.92 15.56 -7.53
C GLN A 21 3.28 15.47 -8.25
N ILE A 22 3.57 14.35 -8.93
CA ILE A 22 4.80 14.24 -9.73
C ILE A 22 4.86 15.24 -10.90
N ALA A 23 3.71 15.79 -11.32
CA ALA A 23 3.65 16.84 -12.35
C ALA A 23 4.48 18.07 -11.95
N GLU A 24 4.63 18.37 -10.65
CA GLU A 24 5.50 19.46 -10.15
C GLU A 24 6.99 19.22 -10.46
N ARG A 25 7.37 18.00 -10.78
CA ARG A 25 8.72 17.60 -11.16
C ARG A 25 8.88 17.45 -12.70
N GLY A 26 7.85 17.83 -13.46
CA GLY A 26 7.87 17.78 -14.93
C GLY A 26 7.51 16.40 -15.51
N PHE A 27 6.98 15.48 -14.71
CA PHE A 27 6.50 14.19 -15.20
C PHE A 27 5.03 14.30 -15.60
N GLU A 28 4.65 13.56 -16.62
CA GLU A 28 3.24 13.44 -17.01
C GLU A 28 2.48 12.61 -15.97
N ALA A 29 1.33 13.09 -15.57
CA ALA A 29 0.43 12.40 -14.67
C ALA A 29 -1.02 12.77 -14.97
N LEU A 30 -1.93 11.80 -14.82
CA LEU A 30 -3.36 12.07 -14.84
C LEU A 30 -3.71 12.90 -13.60
N ASP A 31 -4.27 14.07 -13.81
CA ASP A 31 -4.83 14.88 -12.71
C ASP A 31 -6.26 14.43 -12.42
N ASP A 32 -6.42 13.64 -11.38
CA ASP A 32 -7.71 13.16 -10.89
C ASP A 32 -8.34 14.08 -9.82
N GLY A 33 -7.73 15.25 -9.58
CA GLY A 33 -8.17 16.21 -8.57
C GLY A 33 -7.96 15.75 -7.12
N THR A 34 -7.34 14.61 -6.86
CA THR A 34 -7.10 14.11 -5.49
C THR A 34 -6.23 15.11 -4.71
N PRO A 35 -6.66 15.62 -3.54
CA PRO A 35 -5.89 16.57 -2.78
C PRO A 35 -4.68 15.93 -2.10
N LEU A 36 -3.60 16.70 -1.95
CA LEU A 36 -2.57 16.40 -0.99
C LEU A 36 -3.11 16.69 0.41
N LEU A 37 -3.06 15.72 1.30
CA LEU A 37 -3.48 15.86 2.69
C LEU A 37 -2.27 15.79 3.61
N ALA A 38 -2.18 16.72 4.55
CA ALA A 38 -1.17 16.72 5.59
C ALA A 38 -1.86 16.75 6.96
N LEU A 39 -1.63 15.72 7.76
CA LEU A 39 -2.17 15.58 9.09
C LEU A 39 -1.06 15.88 10.10
N LYS A 40 -1.28 16.90 10.94
CA LYS A 40 -0.40 17.21 12.06
C LYS A 40 -0.65 16.21 13.18
N VAL A 41 0.39 15.49 13.58
CA VAL A 41 0.32 14.56 14.69
C VAL A 41 0.38 15.35 16.00
N LEU A 42 -0.69 15.32 16.78
CA LEU A 42 -0.78 16.00 18.07
C LEU A 42 -0.38 15.09 19.22
N GLU A 43 -0.73 13.81 19.13
CA GLU A 43 -0.45 12.79 20.13
C GLU A 43 -0.05 11.49 19.42
N GLN A 44 0.84 10.75 20.01
CA GLN A 44 1.20 9.42 19.53
C GLN A 44 1.50 8.50 20.72
N GLU A 45 1.20 7.23 20.55
CA GLU A 45 1.44 6.19 21.52
C GLU A 45 1.99 4.94 20.85
N LEU A 46 2.93 4.28 21.50
CA LEU A 46 3.45 2.97 21.07
C LEU A 46 2.81 1.88 21.94
N LEU A 47 2.08 0.99 21.30
CA LEU A 47 1.40 -0.13 21.96
C LEU A 47 1.96 -1.46 21.47
N PRO A 48 2.12 -2.46 22.34
CA PRO A 48 2.28 -3.84 21.92
C PRO A 48 1.09 -4.29 21.05
N LEU A 49 1.35 -5.15 20.07
CA LEU A 49 0.31 -5.60 19.13
C LEU A 49 -0.93 -6.18 19.84
N GLU A 50 -0.74 -6.95 20.91
CA GLU A 50 -1.86 -7.53 21.69
C GLU A 50 -2.76 -6.44 22.31
N GLN A 51 -2.16 -5.38 22.80
CA GLN A 51 -2.92 -4.24 23.36
C GLN A 51 -3.67 -3.49 22.26
N ALA A 52 -3.01 -3.23 21.12
CA ALA A 52 -3.67 -2.63 19.97
C ALA A 52 -4.85 -3.46 19.48
N LEU A 53 -4.68 -4.79 19.38
CA LEU A 53 -5.75 -5.71 18.99
C LEU A 53 -6.91 -5.73 20.01
N ALA A 54 -6.64 -5.55 21.28
CA ALA A 54 -7.69 -5.49 22.32
C ALA A 54 -8.56 -4.22 22.22
N LEU A 55 -8.00 -3.13 21.69
CA LEU A 55 -8.72 -1.87 21.46
C LEU A 55 -9.56 -1.89 20.19
N LEU A 56 -9.23 -2.76 19.22
CA LEU A 56 -9.92 -2.82 17.94
C LEU A 56 -11.18 -3.71 18.02
N PRO A 57 -12.32 -3.25 17.50
CA PRO A 57 -13.54 -4.06 17.44
C PRO A 57 -13.32 -5.31 16.58
N ASN A 58 -14.13 -6.34 16.83
CA ASN A 58 -14.11 -7.58 16.06
C ASN A 58 -15.53 -7.92 15.57
N GLN A 59 -16.03 -7.10 14.66
CA GLN A 59 -17.34 -7.30 14.06
C GLN A 59 -17.21 -8.12 12.79
N ALA A 60 -18.16 -9.03 12.54
CA ALA A 60 -18.30 -9.63 11.23
C ALA A 60 -18.71 -8.55 10.23
N LEU A 61 -18.15 -8.60 9.04
CA LEU A 61 -18.51 -7.72 7.94
C LEU A 61 -19.31 -8.53 6.92
N GLU A 62 -20.51 -8.06 6.64
CA GLU A 62 -21.32 -8.60 5.55
C GLU A 62 -21.04 -7.78 4.30
N LEU A 63 -20.65 -8.47 3.23
CA LEU A 63 -20.34 -7.87 1.95
C LEU A 63 -21.46 -8.20 0.96
N SER A 64 -21.78 -7.23 0.14
CA SER A 64 -22.70 -7.37 -1.00
C SER A 64 -22.14 -6.65 -2.22
N GLU A 65 -22.75 -6.86 -3.38
CA GLU A 65 -22.35 -6.23 -4.64
C GLU A 65 -20.85 -6.43 -4.95
N GLU A 66 -20.35 -7.64 -4.69
CA GLU A 66 -18.95 -7.98 -4.90
C GLU A 66 -18.64 -8.12 -6.40
N ALA A 67 -17.65 -7.36 -6.88
CA ALA A 67 -17.22 -7.43 -8.26
C ALA A 67 -15.76 -6.97 -8.44
N PHE A 68 -15.10 -7.51 -9.45
CA PHE A 68 -13.89 -6.92 -9.99
C PHE A 68 -14.23 -5.88 -11.07
N ASP A 69 -13.40 -4.84 -11.20
CA ASP A 69 -13.54 -3.83 -12.26
C ASP A 69 -13.21 -4.38 -13.66
N LEU A 70 -12.42 -5.44 -13.72
CA LEU A 70 -12.15 -6.23 -14.92
C LEU A 70 -12.37 -7.71 -14.58
N ASP A 71 -13.01 -8.46 -15.46
CA ASP A 71 -13.04 -9.92 -15.35
C ASP A 71 -11.67 -10.53 -15.69
N ASP A 72 -11.53 -11.84 -15.56
CA ASP A 72 -10.24 -12.51 -15.74
C ASP A 72 -9.77 -12.44 -17.19
N GLU A 73 -10.68 -12.49 -18.16
CA GLU A 73 -10.38 -12.45 -19.57
C GLU A 73 -9.91 -11.05 -19.99
N ALA A 74 -10.66 -10.01 -19.62
CA ALA A 74 -10.27 -8.63 -19.88
C ALA A 74 -8.94 -8.25 -19.22
N TYR A 75 -8.68 -8.77 -18.00
CA TYR A 75 -7.41 -8.54 -17.34
C TYR A 75 -6.25 -9.25 -18.07
N ALA A 76 -6.45 -10.49 -18.53
CA ALA A 76 -5.45 -11.22 -19.31
C ALA A 76 -5.12 -10.51 -20.63
N GLU A 77 -6.12 -9.91 -21.31
CA GLU A 77 -5.90 -9.09 -22.50
C GLU A 77 -5.04 -7.85 -22.22
N VAL A 78 -5.27 -7.15 -21.09
CA VAL A 78 -4.45 -6.02 -20.68
C VAL A 78 -3.01 -6.45 -20.45
N VAL A 79 -2.79 -7.56 -19.74
CA VAL A 79 -1.45 -8.12 -19.51
C VAL A 79 -0.77 -8.46 -20.83
N GLY A 80 -1.49 -9.13 -21.76
CA GLY A 80 -0.97 -9.48 -23.07
C GLY A 80 -0.52 -8.26 -23.87
N ARG A 81 -1.29 -7.18 -23.88
CA ARG A 81 -0.92 -5.91 -24.53
C ARG A 81 0.32 -5.28 -23.90
N VAL A 82 0.42 -5.23 -22.58
CA VAL A 82 1.61 -4.68 -21.90
C VAL A 82 2.86 -5.49 -22.26
N ILE A 83 2.76 -6.82 -22.31
CA ILE A 83 3.88 -7.67 -22.73
C ILE A 83 4.30 -7.37 -24.18
N ALA A 84 3.33 -7.28 -25.10
CA ALA A 84 3.63 -7.10 -26.53
C ALA A 84 4.05 -5.66 -26.87
N ASP A 85 3.32 -4.68 -26.33
CA ASP A 85 3.43 -3.29 -26.78
C ASP A 85 4.41 -2.45 -25.96
N GLU A 86 4.64 -2.82 -24.71
CA GLU A 86 5.54 -2.09 -23.81
C GLU A 86 6.86 -2.87 -23.60
N ILE A 87 6.79 -4.05 -23.02
CA ILE A 87 7.99 -4.86 -22.72
C ILE A 87 8.65 -5.31 -24.02
N GLY A 88 7.87 -5.79 -24.99
CA GLY A 88 8.36 -6.26 -26.29
C GLY A 88 9.01 -5.16 -27.13
N ARG A 89 8.72 -3.90 -26.87
CA ARG A 89 9.34 -2.73 -27.52
C ARG A 89 10.48 -2.12 -26.72
N GLY A 90 10.72 -2.60 -25.51
CA GLY A 90 11.78 -2.09 -24.64
C GLY A 90 11.43 -0.81 -23.88
N GLU A 91 10.13 -0.44 -23.80
CA GLU A 91 9.67 0.74 -23.03
C GLU A 91 9.81 0.54 -21.51
N GLY A 92 9.94 -0.69 -21.07
CA GLY A 92 10.18 -1.05 -19.68
C GLY A 92 10.33 -2.55 -19.50
N ALA A 93 10.84 -2.96 -18.36
CA ALA A 93 11.05 -4.37 -18.00
C ALA A 93 10.06 -4.90 -16.98
N ASN A 94 9.43 -4.01 -16.19
CA ASN A 94 8.52 -4.38 -15.12
C ASN A 94 7.35 -3.40 -15.05
N PHE A 95 6.13 -3.92 -15.14
CA PHE A 95 4.90 -3.15 -15.06
C PHE A 95 3.97 -3.75 -14.02
N VAL A 96 3.43 -2.92 -13.15
CA VAL A 96 2.41 -3.31 -12.17
C VAL A 96 1.03 -2.89 -12.70
N ILE A 97 0.21 -3.88 -13.03
CA ILE A 97 -1.14 -3.66 -13.54
C ILE A 97 -2.12 -3.89 -12.40
N LYS A 98 -2.79 -2.83 -12.00
CA LYS A 98 -3.80 -2.92 -10.93
C LYS A 98 -5.07 -3.60 -11.41
N ARG A 99 -5.71 -4.35 -10.52
CA ARG A 99 -7.08 -4.82 -10.63
C ARG A 99 -7.82 -4.47 -9.34
N ARG A 100 -9.00 -3.93 -9.45
CA ARG A 100 -9.76 -3.45 -8.30
C ARG A 100 -10.92 -4.37 -8.00
N PHE A 101 -10.97 -4.86 -6.76
CA PHE A 101 -12.16 -5.50 -6.20
C PHE A 101 -13.00 -4.45 -5.50
N GLN A 102 -14.31 -4.49 -5.71
CA GLN A 102 -15.29 -3.60 -5.10
C GLN A 102 -16.34 -4.43 -4.40
N ALA A 103 -16.76 -3.97 -3.24
CA ALA A 103 -17.86 -4.55 -2.50
C ALA A 103 -18.53 -3.46 -1.67
N ARG A 104 -19.79 -3.66 -1.35
CA ARG A 104 -20.48 -2.84 -0.35
C ARG A 104 -20.35 -3.54 1.00
N ILE A 105 -20.06 -2.78 2.06
CA ILE A 105 -20.17 -3.25 3.43
C ILE A 105 -21.53 -2.84 3.95
N ASP A 106 -22.40 -3.83 4.20
CA ASP A 106 -23.75 -3.56 4.68
C ASP A 106 -23.72 -3.03 6.10
N GLY A 107 -24.49 -1.96 6.36
CA GLY A 107 -24.48 -1.30 7.66
C GLY A 107 -23.13 -0.66 8.05
N TYR A 108 -22.35 -0.18 7.07
CA TYR A 108 -21.02 0.41 7.34
C TYR A 108 -21.04 1.47 8.44
N ALA A 109 -20.10 1.34 9.37
CA ALA A 109 -19.77 2.32 10.39
C ALA A 109 -18.23 2.39 10.55
N THR A 110 -17.72 3.37 11.28
CA THR A 110 -16.27 3.47 11.55
C THR A 110 -15.71 2.19 12.17
N ALA A 111 -16.49 1.52 13.02
CA ALA A 111 -16.13 0.24 13.61
C ALA A 111 -15.93 -0.87 12.56
N SER A 112 -16.56 -0.79 11.39
CA SER A 112 -16.35 -1.73 10.28
C SER A 112 -14.93 -1.63 9.74
N ALA A 113 -14.44 -0.42 9.49
CA ALA A 113 -13.07 -0.20 9.03
C ALA A 113 -12.02 -0.65 10.07
N LEU A 114 -12.27 -0.40 11.34
CA LEU A 114 -11.41 -0.86 12.43
C LEU A 114 -11.41 -2.40 12.55
N SER A 115 -12.56 -3.04 12.37
CA SER A 115 -12.67 -4.51 12.36
C SER A 115 -11.94 -5.11 11.17
N PHE A 116 -12.04 -4.48 9.99
CA PHE A 116 -11.28 -4.88 8.81
C PHE A 116 -9.78 -4.77 9.05
N PHE A 117 -9.32 -3.66 9.60
CA PHE A 117 -7.92 -3.45 9.96
C PHE A 117 -7.42 -4.50 10.97
N ARG A 118 -8.24 -4.83 11.98
CA ARG A 118 -7.93 -5.90 12.91
C ARG A 118 -7.71 -7.25 12.22
N GLN A 119 -8.56 -7.60 11.25
CA GLN A 119 -8.40 -8.83 10.48
C GLN A 119 -7.13 -8.79 9.61
N LEU A 120 -6.80 -7.62 9.06
CA LEU A 120 -5.56 -7.43 8.31
C LEU A 120 -4.33 -7.65 9.20
N LEU A 121 -4.29 -7.05 10.40
CA LEU A 121 -3.20 -7.24 11.36
C LEU A 121 -2.99 -8.71 11.78
N LEU A 122 -4.08 -9.48 11.87
CA LEU A 122 -4.01 -10.89 12.27
C LEU A 122 -3.54 -11.81 11.14
N ARG A 123 -3.81 -11.46 9.90
CA ARG A 123 -3.59 -12.33 8.73
C ARG A 123 -2.38 -11.98 7.92
N GLU A 124 -2.00 -10.71 7.93
CA GLU A 124 -0.85 -10.25 7.16
C GLU A 124 0.46 -10.79 7.76
N LYS A 125 1.29 -11.35 6.88
CA LYS A 125 2.60 -11.89 7.26
C LYS A 125 3.62 -11.46 6.21
N GLY A 126 4.52 -10.57 6.59
CA GLY A 126 5.60 -10.12 5.71
C GLY A 126 5.39 -8.75 5.08
N ALA A 127 4.26 -8.09 5.33
CA ALA A 127 4.14 -6.68 5.00
C ALA A 127 5.16 -5.85 5.78
N TYR A 128 5.72 -4.87 5.11
CA TYR A 128 6.61 -3.90 5.76
C TYR A 128 5.84 -3.00 6.72
N TRP A 129 4.62 -2.62 6.31
CA TRP A 129 3.68 -1.80 7.06
C TRP A 129 2.27 -2.35 6.90
N THR A 130 1.53 -2.38 8.00
CA THR A 130 0.07 -2.36 7.99
C THR A 130 -0.40 -1.05 8.60
N PHE A 131 -1.38 -0.42 8.00
CA PHE A 131 -1.83 0.90 8.43
C PHE A 131 -3.33 1.08 8.28
N ILE A 132 -3.87 1.97 9.09
CA ILE A 132 -5.20 2.56 8.92
C ILE A 132 -5.08 4.08 9.09
N VAL A 133 -5.64 4.84 8.16
CA VAL A 133 -5.67 6.30 8.20
C VAL A 133 -7.08 6.78 7.95
N HIS A 134 -7.64 7.54 8.88
CA HIS A 134 -8.95 8.17 8.73
C HIS A 134 -8.79 9.68 8.51
N THR A 135 -9.33 10.17 7.39
CA THR A 135 -9.18 11.59 6.99
C THR A 135 -10.39 12.45 7.32
N GLY A 136 -11.38 11.88 8.04
CA GLY A 136 -12.68 12.49 8.25
C GLY A 136 -13.73 12.03 7.25
N GLU A 137 -13.38 11.96 5.97
CA GLU A 137 -14.28 11.53 4.88
C GLU A 137 -14.01 10.09 4.43
N ARG A 138 -12.77 9.67 4.47
CA ARG A 138 -12.30 8.36 3.98
C ARG A 138 -11.50 7.65 5.04
N THR A 139 -11.56 6.33 5.01
CA THR A 139 -10.66 5.47 5.77
C THR A 139 -9.83 4.64 4.79
N LEU A 140 -8.51 4.78 4.87
CA LEU A 140 -7.56 3.99 4.12
C LEU A 140 -7.03 2.89 5.02
N VAL A 141 -7.12 1.65 4.57
CA VAL A 141 -6.56 0.48 5.25
C VAL A 141 -5.67 -0.24 4.27
N GLY A 142 -4.47 -0.59 4.68
CA GLY A 142 -3.53 -1.22 3.78
C GLY A 142 -2.42 -2.00 4.45
N ALA A 143 -1.77 -2.81 3.62
CA ALA A 143 -0.53 -3.49 3.93
C ALA A 143 0.43 -3.24 2.75
N SER A 144 1.63 -2.75 3.04
CA SER A 144 2.64 -2.50 2.02
C SER A 144 3.79 -3.49 2.16
N PRO A 145 4.11 -4.24 1.09
CA PRO A 145 5.27 -5.13 1.08
C PRO A 145 6.59 -4.37 0.91
N GLU A 146 6.52 -3.08 0.58
CA GLU A 146 7.68 -2.30 0.18
C GLU A 146 7.78 -0.99 0.98
N ARG A 147 9.01 -0.62 1.31
CA ARG A 147 9.35 0.71 1.80
C ARG A 147 9.97 1.52 0.65
N HIS A 148 9.27 2.57 0.22
CA HIS A 148 9.78 3.41 -0.85
C HIS A 148 11.11 4.06 -0.45
N ILE A 149 11.11 4.80 0.65
CA ILE A 149 12.32 5.41 1.21
C ILE A 149 12.15 5.72 2.69
N SER A 150 13.19 5.55 3.47
CA SER A 150 13.30 6.13 4.80
C SER A 150 14.61 6.88 4.93
N VAL A 151 14.57 7.99 5.64
CA VAL A 151 15.76 8.82 5.94
C VAL A 151 15.85 9.00 7.45
N ARG A 152 16.99 8.63 8.04
CA ARG A 152 17.29 8.83 9.45
C ARG A 152 18.77 9.14 9.61
N ASP A 153 19.09 10.20 10.33
CA ASP A 153 20.48 10.59 10.64
C ASP A 153 21.39 10.70 9.39
N GLY A 154 20.83 11.22 8.28
CA GLY A 154 21.55 11.35 7.02
C GLY A 154 21.66 10.06 6.19
N LEU A 155 21.16 8.92 6.69
CA LEU A 155 21.11 7.65 5.96
C LEU A 155 19.76 7.48 5.28
N ALA A 156 19.78 7.32 3.96
CA ALA A 156 18.60 6.96 3.16
C ALA A 156 18.59 5.45 2.87
N VAL A 157 17.46 4.79 3.10
CA VAL A 157 17.27 3.36 2.86
C VAL A 157 16.04 3.13 2.00
N MET A 158 16.20 2.32 0.96
CA MET A 158 15.15 1.83 0.09
C MET A 158 15.16 0.30 0.06
N ASN A 159 13.98 -0.32 -0.12
CA ASN A 159 13.85 -1.76 -0.28
C ASN A 159 12.96 -2.07 -1.50
N PRO A 160 13.45 -1.85 -2.73
CA PRO A 160 12.67 -2.12 -3.92
C PRO A 160 12.46 -3.62 -4.12
N ILE A 161 11.27 -3.98 -4.61
CA ILE A 161 10.93 -5.34 -5.02
C ILE A 161 10.98 -5.39 -6.55
N SER A 162 11.77 -6.31 -7.09
CA SER A 162 11.87 -6.51 -8.54
C SER A 162 11.40 -7.88 -9.02
N GLY A 163 11.28 -8.84 -8.12
CA GLY A 163 10.82 -10.18 -8.44
C GLY A 163 10.21 -10.87 -7.23
N THR A 164 9.40 -11.90 -7.48
CA THR A 164 8.72 -12.66 -6.43
C THR A 164 8.93 -14.14 -6.64
N TYR A 165 9.58 -14.79 -5.68
CA TYR A 165 9.69 -16.23 -5.63
C TYR A 165 8.48 -16.81 -4.88
N ARG A 166 7.71 -17.65 -5.57
CA ARG A 166 6.57 -18.33 -4.97
C ARG A 166 7.04 -19.61 -4.28
N TYR A 167 6.91 -19.67 -2.97
CA TYR A 167 7.24 -20.88 -2.20
C TYR A 167 6.33 -22.04 -2.59
N PRO A 168 6.91 -23.24 -2.83
CA PRO A 168 6.11 -24.46 -2.94
C PRO A 168 5.43 -24.81 -1.61
N PRO A 169 4.37 -25.63 -1.61
CA PRO A 169 3.66 -26.02 -0.38
C PRO A 169 4.55 -26.61 0.72
N ALA A 170 5.65 -27.25 0.34
CA ALA A 170 6.63 -27.85 1.27
C ALA A 170 7.57 -26.81 1.92
N GLY A 171 7.45 -25.52 1.57
CA GLY A 171 8.36 -24.46 2.01
C GLY A 171 9.51 -24.21 1.02
N PRO A 172 10.31 -23.14 1.26
CA PRO A 172 11.40 -22.79 0.36
C PRO A 172 12.53 -23.82 0.41
N ASN A 173 13.06 -24.15 -0.76
CA ASN A 173 14.27 -24.93 -0.93
C ASN A 173 15.41 -23.97 -1.28
N LEU A 174 16.52 -24.05 -0.55
CA LEU A 174 17.65 -23.13 -0.74
C LEU A 174 18.20 -23.17 -2.18
N ALA A 175 18.27 -24.36 -2.81
CA ALA A 175 18.77 -24.50 -4.17
C ALA A 175 17.88 -23.78 -5.17
N GLU A 176 16.56 -23.93 -5.05
CA GLU A 176 15.58 -23.25 -5.91
C GLU A 176 15.59 -21.71 -5.70
N VAL A 177 15.78 -21.26 -4.45
CA VAL A 177 15.92 -19.83 -4.15
C VAL A 177 17.19 -19.27 -4.79
N MET A 178 18.30 -19.99 -4.72
CA MET A 178 19.56 -19.57 -5.36
C MET A 178 19.43 -19.54 -6.87
N GLU A 179 18.78 -20.54 -7.49
CA GLU A 179 18.50 -20.57 -8.91
C GLU A 179 17.62 -19.38 -9.34
N PHE A 180 16.59 -19.05 -8.54
CA PHE A 180 15.75 -17.87 -8.79
C PHE A 180 16.55 -16.57 -8.72
N LEU A 181 17.48 -16.44 -7.77
CA LEU A 181 18.32 -15.24 -7.63
C LEU A 181 19.38 -15.12 -8.74
N ASP A 182 19.83 -16.23 -9.31
CA ASP A 182 20.78 -16.25 -10.40
C ASP A 182 20.12 -16.07 -11.79
N ASN A 183 18.80 -16.14 -11.87
CA ASN A 183 18.03 -15.93 -13.09
C ASN A 183 18.01 -14.44 -13.42
N ARG A 184 18.82 -14.05 -14.42
CA ARG A 184 19.00 -12.66 -14.88
C ARG A 184 18.08 -12.35 -16.06
#